data_2276b36cf6673bac1232533dc32a1552
#
_entry.id   2276b36cf6673bac1232533dc32a1552
#
_cell.length_a   1.000
_cell.length_b   1.000
_cell.length_c   1.000
_cell.angle_alpha   90.00
_cell.angle_beta   90.00
_cell.angle_gamma   90.00
#
_symmetry.space_group_name_H-M   'P 1'
#
loop_
_entity.id
_entity.type
_entity.pdbx_description
1 polymer ?
#
loop_
_entity_poly.entity_id
_entity_poly.type
_entity_poly.pdbx_seq_one_letter_code
_entity_poly.pdbx_strand_id
1 'polypeptide(L)' 'MTEYQKTYIELKKQFVATNEGPDSVRALYTFKEELEQSEDQQAKEVLVDMYDLLDFKKDAYELLCQIGNRSDKKTLKRLG' A
#
# COMPACT_ATOMS: atom_id res chain seq x y z
N MET A 1 8.13 -4.52 -13.04
CA MET A 1 7.90 -3.79 -11.79
C MET A 1 7.60 -2.34 -12.10
N THR A 2 6.51 -1.83 -11.58
CA THR A 2 6.10 -0.47 -11.84
C THR A 2 6.88 0.52 -10.98
N GLU A 3 6.82 1.80 -11.38
CA GLU A 3 7.47 2.85 -10.62
C GLU A 3 6.91 2.96 -9.20
N TYR A 4 5.61 2.75 -9.06
CA TYR A 4 4.97 2.76 -7.75
C TYR A 4 5.52 1.66 -6.85
N GLN A 5 5.71 0.47 -7.40
CA GLN A 5 6.24 -0.65 -6.64
C GLN A 5 7.68 -0.40 -6.22
N LYS A 6 8.48 0.17 -7.11
CA LYS A 6 9.87 0.50 -6.77
C LYS A 6 9.94 1.50 -5.63
N THR A 7 9.14 2.54 -5.71
CA THR A 7 9.11 3.56 -4.65
C THR A 7 8.67 2.95 -3.33
N TYR A 8 7.66 2.12 -3.37
CA TYR A 8 7.15 1.45 -2.17
C TYR A 8 8.23 0.57 -1.53
N ILE A 9 8.94 -0.21 -2.34
CA ILE A 9 9.99 -1.09 -1.84
C ILE A 9 11.10 -0.27 -1.18
N GLU A 10 11.48 0.83 -1.79
CA GLU A 10 12.51 1.70 -1.23
C GLU A 10 12.09 2.30 0.10
N LEU A 11 10.86 2.82 0.16
CA LEU A 11 10.33 3.38 1.39
C LEU A 11 10.19 2.32 2.47
N LYS A 12 9.78 1.12 2.10
CA LYS A 12 9.67 0.03 3.05
C LYS A 12 11.03 -0.35 3.61
N LYS A 13 12.07 -0.37 2.77
CA LYS A 13 13.42 -0.66 3.24
C LYS A 13 13.88 0.37 4.25
N GLN A 14 13.65 1.65 3.97
CA GLN A 14 14.01 2.71 4.90
C GLN A 14 13.23 2.60 6.20
N PHE A 15 11.96 2.27 6.11
CA PHE A 15 11.10 2.12 7.27
C PHE A 15 11.63 1.03 8.19
N VAL A 16 12.01 -0.11 7.63
CA VAL A 16 12.56 -1.23 8.39
C VAL A 16 13.96 -0.89 8.91
N ALA A 17 14.78 -0.27 8.07
CA ALA A 17 16.16 0.06 8.43
C ALA A 17 16.25 1.08 9.55
N THR A 18 15.29 2.02 9.63
CA THR A 18 15.25 3.03 10.67
C THR A 18 14.41 2.61 11.87
N ASN A 19 13.94 1.38 11.88
CA ASN A 19 13.12 0.83 12.95
C ASN A 19 11.90 1.73 13.21
N GLU A 20 11.15 1.99 12.13
CA GLU A 20 9.96 2.82 12.16
C GLU A 20 10.22 4.27 12.55
N GLY A 21 11.35 4.80 12.08
CA GLY A 21 11.73 6.18 12.36
C GLY A 21 10.70 7.18 11.81
N PRO A 22 10.57 8.35 12.47
CA PRO A 22 9.54 9.33 12.11
C PRO A 22 9.68 9.85 10.68
N ASP A 23 10.88 10.01 10.16
CA ASP A 23 11.08 10.47 8.79
C ASP A 23 10.59 9.44 7.80
N SER A 24 10.86 8.18 8.05
CA SER A 24 10.41 7.09 7.19
C SER A 24 8.89 6.96 7.21
N VAL A 25 8.28 7.10 8.39
CA VAL A 25 6.84 7.06 8.53
C VAL A 25 6.20 8.21 7.77
N ARG A 26 6.77 9.41 7.89
CA ARG A 26 6.26 10.57 7.15
C ARG A 26 6.33 10.35 5.65
N ALA A 27 7.44 9.81 5.15
CA ALA A 27 7.59 9.52 3.73
C ALA A 27 6.54 8.51 3.25
N LEU A 28 6.28 7.50 4.07
CA LEU A 28 5.25 6.51 3.74
C LEU A 28 3.86 7.14 3.68
N TYR A 29 3.52 8.01 4.64
CA TYR A 29 2.23 8.67 4.63
C TYR A 29 2.08 9.60 3.44
N THR A 30 3.13 10.32 3.08
CA THR A 30 3.11 11.20 1.93
C THR A 30 2.86 10.41 0.65
N PHE A 31 3.57 9.31 0.50
CA PHE A 31 3.38 8.43 -0.65
C PHE A 31 1.99 7.81 -0.66
N LYS A 32 1.49 7.42 0.50
CA LYS A 32 0.14 6.89 0.65
C LYS A 32 -0.90 7.89 0.13
N GLU A 33 -0.75 9.15 0.49
CA GLU A 33 -1.68 10.18 0.04
C GLU A 33 -1.62 10.35 -1.48
N GLU A 34 -0.44 10.29 -2.05
CA GLU A 34 -0.30 10.36 -3.51
C GLU A 34 -1.02 9.19 -4.18
N LEU A 35 -0.86 8.01 -3.63
CA LEU A 35 -1.53 6.82 -4.17
C LEU A 35 -3.05 6.93 -4.05
N GLU A 36 -3.52 7.49 -2.95
CA GLU A 36 -4.96 7.66 -2.72
C GLU A 36 -5.59 8.59 -3.76
N GLN A 37 -4.83 9.57 -4.22
CA GLN A 37 -5.31 10.51 -5.22
C GLN A 37 -5.19 9.99 -6.64
N SER A 38 -4.42 8.93 -6.85
CA SER A 38 -4.20 8.36 -8.17
C SER A 38 -5.37 7.44 -8.56
N GLU A 39 -5.78 7.51 -9.80
CA GLU A 39 -6.79 6.60 -10.33
C GLU A 39 -6.16 5.39 -11.01
N ASP A 40 -4.84 5.34 -11.06
CA ASP A 40 -4.11 4.23 -11.65
C ASP A 40 -4.32 2.97 -10.82
N GLN A 41 -4.71 1.89 -11.48
CA GLN A 41 -4.95 0.63 -10.79
C GLN A 41 -3.67 0.10 -10.12
N GLN A 42 -2.52 0.31 -10.75
CA GLN A 42 -1.25 -0.11 -10.15
C GLN A 42 -0.96 0.65 -8.87
N ALA A 43 -1.29 1.95 -8.84
CA ALA A 43 -1.15 2.72 -7.61
C ALA A 43 -2.05 2.18 -6.51
N LYS A 44 -3.27 1.79 -6.86
CA LYS A 44 -4.21 1.23 -5.89
C LYS A 44 -3.71 -0.10 -5.34
N GLU A 45 -3.11 -0.93 -6.16
CA GLU A 45 -2.55 -2.20 -5.71
C GLU A 45 -1.41 -1.99 -4.71
N VAL A 46 -0.54 -1.03 -4.99
CA VAL A 46 0.55 -0.68 -4.08
C VAL A 46 -0.03 -0.08 -2.79
N LEU A 47 -1.09 0.70 -2.91
CA LEU A 47 -1.75 1.30 -1.76
C LEU A 47 -2.29 0.24 -0.80
N VAL A 48 -2.82 -0.86 -1.33
CA VAL A 48 -3.26 -1.99 -0.49
C VAL A 48 -2.09 -2.51 0.35
N ASP A 49 -0.94 -2.69 -0.28
CA ASP A 49 0.25 -3.15 0.42
C ASP A 49 0.71 -2.15 1.48
N MET A 50 0.58 -0.86 1.19
CA MET A 50 0.93 0.17 2.16
C MET A 50 -0.01 0.18 3.35
N TYR A 51 -1.30 0.02 3.12
CA TYR A 51 -2.26 -0.07 4.21
C TYR A 51 -1.96 -1.26 5.10
N ASP A 52 -1.58 -2.39 4.49
CA ASP A 52 -1.22 -3.58 5.24
C ASP A 52 0.04 -3.33 6.06
N LEU A 53 1.04 -2.69 5.48
CA LEU A 53 2.29 -2.37 6.17
C LEU A 53 2.05 -1.44 7.36
N LEU A 54 1.16 -0.47 7.21
CA LEU A 54 0.87 0.52 8.23
C LEU A 54 -0.24 0.08 9.19
N ASP A 55 -0.71 -1.16 9.04
CA ASP A 55 -1.73 -1.76 9.89
C ASP A 55 -3.11 -1.11 9.73
N PHE A 56 -3.40 -0.57 8.56
CA PHE A 56 -4.73 -0.08 8.21
C PHE A 56 -5.52 -1.17 7.51
N LYS A 57 -5.78 -2.25 8.24
CA LYS A 57 -6.39 -3.46 7.65
C LYS A 57 -7.77 -3.20 7.09
N LYS A 58 -8.55 -2.38 7.75
CA LYS A 58 -9.90 -2.05 7.29
C LYS A 58 -9.86 -1.32 5.96
N ASP A 59 -8.97 -0.33 5.86
CA ASP A 59 -8.82 0.43 4.62
C ASP A 59 -8.28 -0.45 3.50
N ALA A 60 -7.35 -1.34 3.82
CA ALA A 60 -6.83 -2.29 2.85
C ALA A 60 -7.94 -3.19 2.31
N TYR A 61 -8.79 -3.68 3.19
CA TYR A 61 -9.89 -4.54 2.81
C TYR A 61 -10.89 -3.81 1.92
N GLU A 62 -11.26 -2.59 2.29
CA GLU A 62 -12.18 -1.80 1.49
C GLU A 62 -11.62 -1.51 0.10
N LEU A 63 -10.34 -1.16 0.03
CA LEU A 63 -9.69 -0.89 -1.24
C LEU A 63 -9.61 -2.15 -2.10
N LEU A 64 -9.31 -3.28 -1.48
CA LEU A 64 -9.30 -4.56 -2.19
C LEU A 64 -10.66 -4.88 -2.78
N CYS A 65 -11.72 -4.58 -2.06
CA CYS A 65 -13.08 -4.78 -2.58
C CYS A 65 -13.33 -3.93 -3.81
N GLN A 66 -12.80 -2.71 -3.84
CA GLN A 66 -12.94 -1.84 -4.99
C GLN A 66 -12.15 -2.34 -6.19
N ILE A 67 -10.91 -2.75 -5.97
CA ILE A 67 -10.05 -3.26 -7.02
C ILE A 67 -10.52 -4.64 -7.47
N GLY A 68 -10.83 -5.47 -6.48
CA GLY A 68 -11.14 -6.87 -6.68
C GLY A 68 -12.59 -7.16 -7.00
N ASN A 69 -13.35 -6.16 -7.42
CA ASN A 69 -14.70 -6.37 -7.89
C ASN A 69 -14.74 -7.35 -9.06
N ARG A 70 -13.58 -7.70 -9.54
CA ARG A 70 -13.41 -8.69 -10.57
C ARG A 70 -13.05 -10.04 -10.00
N SER A 71 -13.26 -10.20 -8.70
CA SER A 71 -13.19 -11.47 -8.00
C SER A 71 -11.79 -12.04 -7.89
N ASP A 72 -10.89 -11.29 -7.33
CA ASP A 72 -9.63 -11.90 -6.97
C ASP A 72 -9.75 -12.47 -5.56
N LYS A 73 -10.39 -13.62 -5.49
CA LYS A 73 -10.60 -14.31 -4.23
C LYS A 73 -9.30 -14.63 -3.51
N LYS A 74 -8.22 -14.81 -4.28
CA LYS A 74 -6.91 -15.08 -3.69
C LYS A 74 -6.41 -13.88 -2.89
N THR A 75 -6.62 -12.67 -3.41
CA THR A 75 -6.18 -11.47 -2.72
C THR A 75 -7.01 -11.24 -1.46
N LEU A 76 -8.30 -11.48 -1.51
CA LEU A 76 -9.17 -11.36 -0.35
C LEU A 76 -8.78 -12.37 0.72
N LYS A 77 -8.41 -13.59 0.34
CA LYS A 77 -7.97 -14.60 1.29
C LYS A 77 -6.68 -14.20 2.00
N ARG A 78 -5.81 -13.50 1.30
CA ARG A 78 -4.54 -13.08 1.89
C ARG A 78 -4.75 -12.11 3.05
N LEU A 79 -5.79 -11.31 3.00
CA LEU A 79 -6.11 -10.36 4.06
C LEU A 79 -7.07 -10.94 5.09
N GLY A 80 -7.83 -11.91 4.70
CA GLY A 80 -8.76 -12.56 5.59
C GLY A 80 -8.10 -13.68 6.32
#